data_e79388a77e987dec886fe1159a198654
#
_entry.id   e79388a77e987dec886fe1159a198654
#
_cell.length_a   1.000
_cell.length_b   1.000
_cell.length_c   1.000
_cell.angle_alpha   90.00
_cell.angle_beta   90.00
_cell.angle_gamma   90.00
#
_symmetry.space_group_name_H-M   'P 1'
#
loop_
_entity.id
_entity.type
_entity.pdbx_description
1 polymer ?
#
loop_
_entity_poly.entity_id
_entity_poly.type
_entity_poly.pdbx_seq_one_letter_code
_entity_poly.pdbx_strand_id
1 'polypeptide(L)'
;MFKAFGIVNSSERNIHVEGLQDYRAIGAFSFLGRYRVIDFPISNMTNSGIEYIQVYVKNKPRSLVEHLGTGRHYNINSKSGNLQLLFSEHSGVNDIYNTDIDNYYSNLECIEAVHYPYVVIAPNYMIYTTDYSKLIDAHIESGADVTMLYHSVDNAKENYLNCHILNLNRQKGVLSIEHNHGNAKNRNIFMDTYVMSKELFISLIHKAKEISSLYTLADVINAGCRDGELDVRGVSHRGYFASITDFKSYHDANMDLINIKTAQTLFD
;
A
#
# COMPACT_ATOMS: atom_id res chain seq x y z
N MET A 1 20.29 10.59 -5.65
CA MET A 1 19.23 11.39 -6.29
C MET A 1 17.96 10.57 -6.15
N PHE A 2 16.95 11.09 -5.49
CA PHE A 2 15.70 10.36 -5.26
C PHE A 2 15.04 10.09 -6.62
N LYS A 3 14.73 8.83 -6.90
CA LYS A 3 14.17 8.41 -8.18
C LYS A 3 12.64 8.35 -8.16
N ALA A 4 12.03 8.33 -6.98
CA ALA A 4 10.60 8.11 -6.80
C ALA A 4 9.99 9.02 -5.74
N PHE A 5 8.68 9.23 -5.83
CA PHE A 5 7.85 9.73 -4.74
C PHE A 5 6.99 8.60 -4.16
N GLY A 6 6.51 8.79 -2.93
CA GLY A 6 5.70 7.82 -2.21
C GLY A 6 4.23 8.18 -2.19
N ILE A 7 3.37 7.18 -2.27
CA ILE A 7 1.94 7.29 -1.99
C ILE A 7 1.60 6.30 -0.87
N VAL A 8 1.01 6.80 0.21
CA VAL A 8 0.37 5.96 1.22
C VAL A 8 -1.12 5.96 0.95
N ASN A 9 -1.63 4.78 0.57
CA ASN A 9 -2.99 4.60 0.12
C ASN A 9 -3.89 4.02 1.21
N SER A 10 -5.12 4.54 1.31
CA SER A 10 -6.19 4.01 2.16
C SER A 10 -7.15 3.14 1.34
N SER A 11 -6.66 2.06 0.74
CA SER A 11 -7.47 1.13 -0.08
C SER A 11 -8.28 0.14 0.77
N GLU A 12 -9.08 0.65 1.69
CA GLU A 12 -9.76 -0.13 2.74
C GLU A 12 -11.13 -0.70 2.29
N ARG A 13 -11.36 -0.92 0.99
CA ARG A 13 -12.70 -1.23 0.46
C ARG A 13 -13.36 -2.47 1.07
N ASN A 14 -12.58 -3.48 1.45
CA ASN A 14 -13.08 -4.75 2.00
C ASN A 14 -12.61 -4.99 3.43
N ILE A 15 -12.08 -3.97 4.09
CA ILE A 15 -11.50 -4.09 5.42
C ILE A 15 -12.38 -3.32 6.40
N HIS A 16 -12.86 -4.00 7.42
CA HIS A 16 -13.58 -3.38 8.52
C HIS A 16 -13.12 -3.96 9.85
N VAL A 17 -12.50 -3.11 10.66
CA VAL A 17 -12.09 -3.45 12.02
C VAL A 17 -13.15 -2.95 12.99
N GLU A 18 -14.09 -3.82 13.32
CA GLU A 18 -15.23 -3.54 14.17
C GLU A 18 -14.80 -2.90 15.50
N GLY A 19 -15.55 -1.89 15.94
CA GLY A 19 -15.32 -1.18 17.20
C GLY A 19 -14.19 -0.15 17.17
N LEU A 20 -13.18 -0.30 16.32
CA LEU A 20 -12.05 0.64 16.20
C LEU A 20 -12.21 1.59 15.00
N GLN A 21 -12.57 1.06 13.84
CA GLN A 21 -12.71 1.83 12.61
C GLN A 21 -13.93 2.75 12.64
N ASP A 22 -14.88 2.52 13.55
CA ASP A 22 -16.02 3.40 13.78
C ASP A 22 -15.62 4.81 14.23
N TYR A 23 -14.45 4.93 14.85
CA TYR A 23 -13.97 6.20 15.43
C TYR A 23 -12.75 6.79 14.73
N ARG A 24 -11.95 5.99 14.01
CA ARG A 24 -10.70 6.45 13.38
C ARG A 24 -10.30 5.59 12.18
N ALA A 25 -9.52 6.16 11.26
CA ALA A 25 -8.94 5.43 10.14
C ALA A 25 -7.96 4.35 10.63
N ILE A 26 -7.81 3.23 9.91
CA ILE A 26 -6.92 2.11 10.29
C ILE A 26 -5.48 2.59 10.47
N GLY A 27 -4.98 3.43 9.58
CA GLY A 27 -3.63 4.00 9.72
C GLY A 27 -3.38 4.74 11.04
N ALA A 28 -4.45 5.21 11.71
CA ALA A 28 -4.35 5.90 13.00
C ALA A 28 -4.48 4.96 14.21
N PHE A 29 -4.62 3.63 14.01
CA PHE A 29 -4.67 2.69 15.14
C PHE A 29 -3.34 2.67 15.87
N SER A 30 -3.40 2.64 17.20
CA SER A 30 -2.20 2.47 18.04
C SER A 30 -1.61 1.08 17.83
N PHE A 31 -0.31 1.02 17.71
CA PHE A 31 0.42 -0.23 17.55
C PHE A 31 1.58 -0.28 18.53
N LEU A 32 1.68 -1.37 19.30
CA LEU A 32 2.67 -1.56 20.37
C LEU A 32 2.73 -0.40 21.39
N GLY A 33 1.62 0.32 21.60
CA GLY A 33 1.55 1.44 22.55
C GLY A 33 2.35 2.68 22.18
N ARG A 34 3.19 2.64 21.12
CA ARG A 34 4.10 3.72 20.72
C ARG A 34 3.84 4.23 19.31
N TYR A 35 3.57 3.32 18.37
CA TYR A 35 3.43 3.63 16.95
C TYR A 35 1.95 3.79 16.56
N ARG A 36 1.74 4.32 15.35
CA ARG A 36 0.53 4.15 14.57
C ARG A 36 0.82 3.25 13.37
N VAL A 37 -0.19 2.57 12.86
CA VAL A 37 -0.01 1.67 11.70
C VAL A 37 0.60 2.41 10.50
N ILE A 38 0.21 3.66 10.28
CA ILE A 38 0.73 4.48 9.19
C ILE A 38 2.22 4.84 9.33
N ASP A 39 2.79 4.73 10.51
CA ASP A 39 4.21 5.03 10.72
C ASP A 39 5.11 4.07 9.95
N PHE A 40 4.67 2.83 9.73
CA PHE A 40 5.45 1.82 9.00
C PHE A 40 5.65 2.18 7.52
N PRO A 41 4.61 2.40 6.69
CA PRO A 41 4.84 2.78 5.30
C PRO A 41 5.58 4.09 5.15
N ILE A 42 5.31 5.10 5.99
CA ILE A 42 6.04 6.38 5.92
C ILE A 42 7.52 6.20 6.32
N SER A 43 7.81 5.46 7.40
CA SER A 43 9.19 5.20 7.81
C SER A 43 9.95 4.38 6.78
N ASN A 44 9.32 3.37 6.16
CA ASN A 44 9.92 2.62 5.06
C ASN A 44 10.28 3.55 3.89
N MET A 45 9.40 4.50 3.53
CA MET A 45 9.66 5.48 2.48
C MET A 45 10.84 6.39 2.84
N THR A 46 10.80 7.02 4.01
CA THR A 46 11.85 7.96 4.43
C THR A 46 13.20 7.28 4.63
N ASN A 47 13.23 6.08 5.21
CA ASN A 47 14.46 5.29 5.36
C ASN A 47 15.02 4.83 4.01
N SER A 48 14.18 4.71 2.98
CA SER A 48 14.59 4.41 1.60
C SER A 48 14.96 5.67 0.79
N GLY A 49 14.97 6.84 1.43
CA GLY A 49 15.30 8.10 0.78
C GLY A 49 14.17 8.74 -0.03
N ILE A 50 12.94 8.28 0.14
CA ILE A 50 11.74 8.88 -0.47
C ILE A 50 11.22 9.94 0.50
N GLU A 51 11.45 11.21 0.20
CA GLU A 51 11.06 12.33 1.07
C GLU A 51 9.82 13.08 0.58
N TYR A 52 9.38 12.88 -0.67
CA TYR A 52 8.13 13.44 -1.17
C TYR A 52 7.03 12.37 -1.08
N ILE A 53 6.11 12.53 -0.13
CA ILE A 53 5.12 11.53 0.22
C ILE A 53 3.73 12.14 0.19
N GLN A 54 2.81 11.53 -0.55
CA GLN A 54 1.40 11.85 -0.58
C GLN A 54 0.63 10.81 0.25
N VAL A 55 -0.12 11.26 1.24
CA VAL A 55 -0.97 10.39 2.07
C VAL A 55 -2.42 10.65 1.70
N TYR A 56 -3.05 9.65 1.12
CA TYR A 56 -4.46 9.70 0.75
C TYR A 56 -5.33 9.32 1.94
N VAL A 57 -6.16 10.25 2.37
CA VAL A 57 -7.01 10.10 3.55
C VAL A 57 -8.47 10.00 3.12
N LYS A 58 -9.12 8.91 3.48
CA LYS A 58 -10.49 8.60 3.06
C LYS A 58 -11.51 9.02 4.11
N ASN A 59 -11.64 8.25 5.17
CA ASN A 59 -12.63 8.44 6.20
C ASN A 59 -11.99 8.82 7.54
N LYS A 60 -12.73 9.59 8.36
CA LYS A 60 -12.32 9.93 9.73
C LYS A 60 -10.89 10.47 9.84
N PRO A 61 -10.57 11.54 9.09
CA PRO A 61 -9.20 12.01 8.88
C PRO A 61 -8.55 12.59 10.14
N ARG A 62 -9.33 13.08 11.10
CA ARG A 62 -8.86 13.91 12.20
C ARG A 62 -7.68 13.32 12.95
N SER A 63 -7.79 12.06 13.39
CA SER A 63 -6.72 11.42 14.18
C SER A 63 -5.45 11.15 13.37
N LEU A 64 -5.58 10.97 12.05
CA LEU A 64 -4.45 10.84 11.12
C LEU A 64 -3.76 12.18 10.90
N VAL A 65 -4.54 13.23 10.63
CA VAL A 65 -4.03 14.60 10.44
C VAL A 65 -3.30 15.09 11.69
N GLU A 66 -3.90 14.88 12.88
CA GLU A 66 -3.27 15.25 14.15
C GLU A 66 -1.95 14.50 14.40
N HIS A 67 -1.88 13.21 14.03
CA HIS A 67 -0.68 12.39 14.20
C HIS A 67 0.43 12.74 13.21
N LEU A 68 0.10 12.87 11.94
CA LEU A 68 1.06 13.15 10.88
C LEU A 68 1.59 14.59 10.95
N GLY A 69 0.72 15.54 11.31
CA GLY A 69 1.07 16.93 11.45
C GLY A 69 1.79 17.47 10.22
N THR A 70 3.02 17.95 10.42
CA THR A 70 3.89 18.47 9.35
C THR A 70 4.97 17.49 8.89
N GLY A 71 4.88 16.22 9.27
CA GLY A 71 5.87 15.20 8.89
C GLY A 71 7.23 15.29 9.62
N ARG A 72 7.36 16.19 10.58
CA ARG A 72 8.64 16.41 11.30
C ARG A 72 9.16 15.16 12.02
N HIS A 73 8.26 14.29 12.46
CA HIS A 73 8.63 13.07 13.19
C HIS A 73 9.32 12.04 12.31
N TYR A 74 9.20 12.16 10.99
CA TYR A 74 9.76 11.22 10.01
C TYR A 74 11.07 11.70 9.38
N ASN A 75 11.69 12.76 9.95
CA ASN A 75 12.94 13.36 9.46
C ASN A 75 12.88 13.81 7.99
N ILE A 76 11.71 14.15 7.48
CA ILE A 76 11.55 14.69 6.12
C ILE A 76 12.19 16.08 6.07
N ASN A 77 13.15 16.24 5.16
CA ASN A 77 13.80 17.52 4.95
C ASN A 77 12.82 18.50 4.28
N SER A 78 12.38 19.51 5.01
CA SER A 78 11.41 20.49 4.52
C SER A 78 11.88 21.35 3.32
N LYS A 79 13.17 21.28 2.96
CA LYS A 79 13.71 21.96 1.78
C LYS A 79 13.63 21.13 0.51
N SER A 80 13.69 19.79 0.62
CA SER A 80 13.71 18.86 -0.51
C SER A 80 12.53 17.89 -0.52
N GLY A 81 11.87 17.72 0.63
CA GLY A 81 10.77 16.78 0.82
C GLY A 81 9.47 17.45 1.25
N ASN A 82 8.39 16.70 1.16
CA ASN A 82 7.06 17.13 1.58
C ASN A 82 6.22 15.93 2.00
N LEU A 83 5.47 16.07 3.08
CA LEU A 83 4.40 15.15 3.45
C LEU A 83 3.07 15.86 3.20
N GLN A 84 2.39 15.47 2.13
CA GLN A 84 1.15 16.07 1.68
C GLN A 84 -0.04 15.17 2.03
N LEU A 85 -1.02 15.72 2.73
CA LEU A 85 -2.29 15.04 3.01
C LEU A 85 -3.29 15.40 1.92
N LEU A 86 -3.83 14.39 1.24
CA LEU A 86 -4.80 14.53 0.16
C LEU A 86 -6.12 13.88 0.55
N PHE A 87 -7.20 14.55 0.29
CA PHE A 87 -8.55 14.14 0.71
C PHE A 87 -9.39 13.82 -0.52
N SER A 88 -10.30 12.85 -0.38
CA SER A 88 -11.31 12.58 -1.39
C SER A 88 -12.41 13.65 -1.33
N GLU A 89 -12.77 14.22 -2.46
CA GLU A 89 -13.88 15.17 -2.57
C GLU A 89 -15.25 14.50 -2.37
N HIS A 90 -15.33 13.19 -2.62
CA HIS A 90 -16.56 12.40 -2.56
C HIS A 90 -16.80 11.74 -1.19
N SER A 91 -16.07 12.13 -0.15
CA SER A 91 -16.26 11.59 1.20
C SER A 91 -17.66 11.93 1.71
N GLY A 92 -18.54 10.95 1.72
CA GLY A 92 -19.90 11.05 2.31
C GLY A 92 -21.07 10.72 1.39
N VAL A 93 -20.88 10.53 0.08
CA VAL A 93 -22.01 10.27 -0.83
C VAL A 93 -22.33 8.77 -0.96
N ASN A 94 -21.36 7.93 -1.12
CA ASN A 94 -21.50 6.45 -1.09
C ASN A 94 -20.12 5.79 -1.10
N ASP A 95 -19.80 5.02 -0.06
CA ASP A 95 -18.51 4.35 0.10
C ASP A 95 -18.18 3.36 -1.03
N ILE A 96 -19.18 2.87 -1.76
CA ILE A 96 -18.97 1.95 -2.89
C ILE A 96 -18.16 2.60 -4.01
N TYR A 97 -18.36 3.89 -4.28
CA TYR A 97 -17.68 4.63 -5.35
C TYR A 97 -16.36 5.26 -4.90
N ASN A 98 -16.07 5.22 -3.60
CA ASN A 98 -14.85 5.78 -3.04
C ASN A 98 -13.70 4.78 -3.20
N THR A 99 -13.25 4.54 -4.45
CA THR A 99 -12.11 3.69 -4.78
C THR A 99 -10.79 4.44 -4.63
N ASP A 100 -9.66 3.73 -4.65
CA ASP A 100 -8.33 4.35 -4.71
C ASP A 100 -8.15 5.16 -6.01
N ILE A 101 -8.63 4.63 -7.13
CA ILE A 101 -8.65 5.35 -8.43
C ILE A 101 -9.42 6.66 -8.34
N ASP A 102 -10.56 6.69 -7.65
CA ASP A 102 -11.34 7.93 -7.50
C ASP A 102 -10.57 8.97 -6.69
N ASN A 103 -9.87 8.54 -5.64
CA ASN A 103 -9.01 9.40 -4.84
C ASN A 103 -7.82 9.95 -5.66
N TYR A 104 -7.17 9.10 -6.47
CA TYR A 104 -6.06 9.54 -7.33
C TYR A 104 -6.55 10.50 -8.41
N TYR A 105 -7.69 10.22 -9.03
CA TYR A 105 -8.26 11.06 -10.07
C TYR A 105 -8.67 12.44 -9.54
N SER A 106 -9.29 12.49 -8.35
CA SER A 106 -9.66 13.76 -7.69
C SER A 106 -8.45 14.63 -7.33
N ASN A 107 -7.28 14.02 -7.18
CA ASN A 107 -6.03 14.70 -6.83
C ASN A 107 -4.97 14.61 -7.94
N LEU A 108 -5.40 14.42 -9.19
CA LEU A 108 -4.49 14.14 -10.31
C LEU A 108 -3.46 15.24 -10.52
N GLU A 109 -3.87 16.52 -10.39
CA GLU A 109 -2.98 17.68 -10.48
C GLU A 109 -1.80 17.60 -9.50
N CYS A 110 -2.05 17.08 -8.27
CA CYS A 110 -1.00 16.88 -7.27
C CYS A 110 -0.01 15.78 -7.69
N ILE A 111 -0.46 14.75 -8.42
CA ILE A 111 0.39 13.68 -8.95
C ILE A 111 1.21 14.22 -10.13
N GLU A 112 0.57 14.92 -11.05
CA GLU A 112 1.21 15.50 -12.25
C GLU A 112 2.31 16.50 -11.89
N ALA A 113 2.08 17.34 -10.86
CA ALA A 113 3.04 18.31 -10.38
C ALA A 113 4.33 17.72 -9.79
N VAL A 114 4.36 16.42 -9.48
CA VAL A 114 5.55 15.77 -8.96
C VAL A 114 6.60 15.56 -10.06
N HIS A 115 7.85 15.94 -9.79
CA HIS A 115 8.94 15.84 -10.79
C HIS A 115 9.69 14.49 -10.78
N TYR A 116 9.32 13.55 -9.92
CA TYR A 116 9.96 12.24 -9.85
C TYR A 116 9.39 11.27 -10.90
N PRO A 117 10.24 10.48 -11.59
CA PRO A 117 9.80 9.61 -12.68
C PRO A 117 9.09 8.33 -12.23
N TYR A 118 9.30 7.90 -10.99
CA TYR A 118 8.69 6.68 -10.45
C TYR A 118 7.81 6.98 -9.25
N VAL A 119 6.83 6.12 -9.01
CA VAL A 119 5.96 6.12 -7.83
C VAL A 119 6.09 4.81 -7.08
N VAL A 120 6.15 4.89 -5.75
CA VAL A 120 5.98 3.76 -4.82
C VAL A 120 4.67 3.95 -4.09
N ILE A 121 3.75 3.01 -4.25
CA ILE A 121 2.46 3.02 -3.56
C ILE A 121 2.47 1.94 -2.49
N ALA A 122 2.12 2.27 -1.26
CA ALA A 122 2.04 1.34 -0.14
C ALA A 122 0.74 1.53 0.65
N PRO A 123 0.20 0.46 1.26
CA PRO A 123 -1.04 0.53 2.03
C PRO A 123 -0.81 1.10 3.43
N ASN A 124 -1.87 1.63 4.05
CA ASN A 124 -1.85 2.14 5.42
C ASN A 124 -2.31 1.13 6.48
N TYR A 125 -2.55 -0.13 6.11
CA TYR A 125 -3.10 -1.18 6.99
C TYR A 125 -2.22 -2.42 7.12
N MET A 126 -1.02 -2.39 6.55
CA MET A 126 -0.05 -3.48 6.63
C MET A 126 1.18 -3.06 7.41
N ILE A 127 1.73 -4.00 8.18
CA ILE A 127 2.89 -3.79 9.05
C ILE A 127 4.03 -4.66 8.54
N TYR A 128 5.07 -4.02 8.06
CA TYR A 128 6.31 -4.63 7.60
C TYR A 128 7.41 -3.58 7.49
N THR A 129 8.64 -4.02 7.40
CA THR A 129 9.79 -3.16 7.07
C THR A 129 10.38 -3.60 5.73
N THR A 130 10.72 -2.64 4.88
CA THR A 130 11.34 -2.90 3.59
C THR A 130 12.16 -1.72 3.12
N ASP A 131 13.18 -2.00 2.31
CA ASP A 131 13.98 -0.99 1.62
C ASP A 131 13.43 -0.79 0.20
N TYR A 132 12.65 0.27 0.02
CA TYR A 132 12.08 0.60 -1.29
C TYR A 132 13.14 1.03 -2.31
N SER A 133 14.34 1.47 -1.89
CA SER A 133 15.40 1.80 -2.84
C SER A 133 15.82 0.57 -3.66
N LYS A 134 15.94 -0.59 -2.98
CA LYS A 134 16.23 -1.86 -3.64
C LYS A 134 15.10 -2.34 -4.54
N LEU A 135 13.84 -2.09 -4.12
CA LEU A 135 12.67 -2.45 -4.93
C LEU A 135 12.60 -1.61 -6.20
N ILE A 136 12.89 -0.29 -6.11
CA ILE A 136 12.95 0.61 -7.26
C ILE A 136 14.11 0.21 -8.20
N ASP A 137 15.28 -0.10 -7.67
CA ASP A 137 16.41 -0.54 -8.49
C ASP A 137 16.09 -1.86 -9.21
N ALA A 138 15.50 -2.83 -8.53
CA ALA A 138 15.04 -4.08 -9.13
C ALA A 138 13.96 -3.85 -10.22
N HIS A 139 13.05 -2.90 -10.01
CA HIS A 139 12.06 -2.51 -11.01
C HIS A 139 12.73 -1.96 -12.27
N ILE A 140 13.65 -1.02 -12.12
CA ILE A 140 14.38 -0.39 -13.23
C ILE A 140 15.22 -1.44 -13.98
N GLU A 141 15.91 -2.31 -13.27
CA GLU A 141 16.76 -3.36 -13.87
C GLU A 141 15.94 -4.41 -14.62
N SER A 142 14.72 -4.72 -14.13
CA SER A 142 13.85 -5.70 -14.78
C SER A 142 13.23 -5.20 -16.08
N GLY A 143 13.08 -3.88 -16.23
CA GLY A 143 12.36 -3.26 -17.34
C GLY A 143 10.84 -3.58 -17.35
N ALA A 144 10.30 -4.11 -16.25
CA ALA A 144 8.87 -4.39 -16.12
C ALA A 144 8.06 -3.09 -16.07
N ASP A 145 6.80 -3.16 -16.49
CA ASP A 145 5.86 -2.03 -16.39
C ASP A 145 5.46 -1.77 -14.93
N VAL A 146 5.19 -2.84 -14.18
CA VAL A 146 4.82 -2.76 -12.76
C VAL A 146 5.57 -3.82 -11.96
N THR A 147 6.09 -3.42 -10.80
CA THR A 147 6.65 -4.36 -9.81
C THR A 147 5.74 -4.39 -8.58
N MET A 148 5.38 -5.58 -8.13
CA MET A 148 4.51 -5.83 -6.99
C MET A 148 5.24 -6.57 -5.88
N LEU A 149 5.11 -6.10 -4.63
CA LEU A 149 5.69 -6.76 -3.46
C LEU A 149 4.71 -7.80 -2.90
N TYR A 150 5.20 -9.02 -2.62
CA TYR A 150 4.38 -10.07 -2.01
C TYR A 150 5.10 -10.79 -0.88
N HIS A 151 4.33 -11.35 0.04
CA HIS A 151 4.84 -12.20 1.11
C HIS A 151 4.25 -13.61 0.97
N SER A 152 5.11 -14.64 0.97
CA SER A 152 4.66 -16.03 0.89
C SER A 152 4.34 -16.54 2.29
N VAL A 153 3.12 -17.04 2.47
CA VAL A 153 2.62 -17.58 3.73
C VAL A 153 2.17 -19.03 3.58
N ASP A 154 2.17 -19.75 4.70
CA ASP A 154 1.72 -21.16 4.78
C ASP A 154 0.45 -21.34 5.62
N ASN A 155 -0.20 -20.25 5.99
CA ASN A 155 -1.40 -20.20 6.84
C ASN A 155 -2.55 -19.38 6.22
N ALA A 156 -2.54 -19.18 4.91
CA ALA A 156 -3.52 -18.34 4.20
C ALA A 156 -4.95 -18.89 4.21
N LYS A 157 -5.14 -20.12 4.68
CA LYS A 157 -6.47 -20.74 4.81
C LYS A 157 -7.29 -20.13 5.94
N GLU A 158 -6.63 -19.68 7.00
CA GLU A 158 -7.24 -19.16 8.21
C GLU A 158 -6.92 -17.67 8.45
N ASN A 159 -5.82 -17.20 7.85
CA ASN A 159 -5.36 -15.83 7.98
C ASN A 159 -5.31 -15.14 6.60
N TYR A 160 -5.18 -13.81 6.63
CA TYR A 160 -5.13 -12.98 5.42
C TYR A 160 -6.36 -13.14 4.51
N LEU A 161 -7.50 -13.49 5.08
CA LEU A 161 -8.77 -13.51 4.35
C LEU A 161 -9.08 -12.08 3.88
N ASN A 162 -9.64 -11.96 2.69
CA ASN A 162 -9.91 -10.70 1.99
C ASN A 162 -8.68 -9.90 1.52
N CYS A 163 -7.44 -10.33 1.84
CA CYS A 163 -6.26 -9.81 1.17
C CYS A 163 -6.19 -10.28 -0.28
N HIS A 164 -5.53 -9.51 -1.12
CA HIS A 164 -5.20 -9.97 -2.47
C HIS A 164 -4.07 -11.00 -2.44
N ILE A 165 -4.10 -11.91 -3.40
CA ILE A 165 -3.04 -12.89 -3.67
C ILE A 165 -2.51 -12.71 -5.08
N LEU A 166 -1.22 -12.97 -5.29
CA LEU A 166 -0.61 -13.00 -6.61
C LEU A 166 -0.44 -14.43 -7.09
N ASN A 167 -1.01 -14.74 -8.24
CA ASN A 167 -0.71 -15.96 -8.97
C ASN A 167 0.49 -15.68 -9.88
N LEU A 168 1.60 -16.37 -9.63
CA LEU A 168 2.89 -16.13 -10.27
C LEU A 168 3.26 -17.30 -11.21
N ASN A 169 3.90 -16.98 -12.33
CA ASN A 169 4.58 -17.97 -13.15
C ASN A 169 5.97 -18.31 -12.54
N ARG A 170 6.69 -19.25 -13.17
CA ARG A 170 8.03 -19.69 -12.70
C ARG A 170 9.08 -18.59 -12.70
N GLN A 171 8.90 -17.54 -13.51
CA GLN A 171 9.80 -16.40 -13.65
C GLN A 171 9.36 -15.20 -12.80
N LYS A 172 8.39 -15.41 -11.89
CA LYS A 172 7.78 -14.39 -11.03
C LYS A 172 6.97 -13.33 -11.78
N GLY A 173 6.59 -13.56 -13.03
CA GLY A 173 5.58 -12.76 -13.72
C GLY A 173 4.22 -12.96 -13.06
N VAL A 174 3.48 -11.88 -12.83
CA VAL A 174 2.13 -11.91 -12.27
C VAL A 174 1.14 -12.30 -13.35
N LEU A 175 0.43 -13.40 -13.16
CA LEU A 175 -0.60 -13.90 -14.08
C LEU A 175 -1.98 -13.34 -13.74
N SER A 176 -2.28 -13.24 -12.45
CA SER A 176 -3.53 -12.65 -11.96
C SER A 176 -3.41 -12.19 -10.52
N ILE A 177 -4.30 -11.25 -10.16
CA ILE A 177 -4.53 -10.77 -8.80
C ILE A 177 -5.92 -11.25 -8.40
N GLU A 178 -6.03 -11.97 -7.28
CA GLU A 178 -7.28 -12.55 -6.82
C GLU A 178 -7.46 -12.30 -5.32
N HIS A 179 -8.68 -12.44 -4.81
CA HIS A 179 -8.92 -12.39 -3.37
C HIS A 179 -8.61 -13.73 -2.71
N ASN A 180 -8.04 -13.69 -1.50
CA ASN A 180 -7.85 -14.88 -0.69
C ASN A 180 -9.17 -15.30 -0.03
N HIS A 181 -9.76 -16.37 -0.53
CA HIS A 181 -10.98 -16.98 0.01
C HIS A 181 -10.71 -18.17 0.95
N GLY A 182 -9.46 -18.34 1.43
CA GLY A 182 -9.10 -19.45 2.32
C GLY A 182 -9.07 -20.83 1.67
N ASN A 183 -8.99 -20.91 0.34
CA ASN A 183 -9.06 -22.18 -0.39
C ASN A 183 -7.76 -23.00 -0.32
N ALA A 184 -6.63 -22.39 -0.03
CA ALA A 184 -5.34 -23.06 0.04
C ALA A 184 -4.47 -22.50 1.17
N LYS A 185 -3.61 -23.37 1.73
CA LYS A 185 -2.72 -23.06 2.84
C LYS A 185 -1.57 -22.13 2.41
N ASN A 186 -0.93 -22.47 1.30
CA ASN A 186 0.21 -21.73 0.77
C ASN A 186 -0.24 -20.71 -0.25
N ARG A 187 0.02 -19.43 -0.02
CA ARG A 187 -0.32 -18.32 -0.93
C ARG A 187 0.75 -17.24 -0.90
N ASN A 188 0.82 -16.49 -1.99
CA ASN A 188 1.60 -15.28 -2.09
C ASN A 188 0.66 -14.10 -1.83
N ILE A 189 0.66 -13.60 -0.60
CA ILE A 189 -0.17 -12.45 -0.23
C ILE A 189 0.43 -11.20 -0.86
N PHE A 190 -0.36 -10.50 -1.63
CA PHE A 190 0.02 -9.22 -2.19
C PHE A 190 0.03 -8.17 -1.08
N MET A 191 1.11 -7.42 -0.99
CA MET A 191 1.31 -6.42 0.06
C MET A 191 0.77 -5.04 -0.35
N ASP A 192 -0.14 -4.97 -1.30
CA ASP A 192 -0.71 -3.74 -1.88
C ASP A 192 0.35 -2.66 -2.18
N THR A 193 1.56 -3.14 -2.48
CA THR A 193 2.73 -2.31 -2.74
C THR A 193 3.14 -2.42 -4.20
N TYR A 194 3.17 -1.27 -4.87
CA TYR A 194 3.47 -1.14 -6.29
C TYR A 194 4.66 -0.22 -6.52
N VAL A 195 5.46 -0.53 -7.55
CA VAL A 195 6.45 0.37 -8.14
C VAL A 195 6.19 0.43 -9.64
N MET A 196 6.07 1.63 -10.19
CA MET A 196 5.87 1.87 -11.61
C MET A 196 6.33 3.27 -12.02
N SER A 197 6.41 3.56 -13.31
CA SER A 197 6.62 4.93 -13.75
C SER A 197 5.41 5.81 -13.45
N LYS A 198 5.65 7.10 -13.18
CA LYS A 198 4.57 8.08 -12.97
C LYS A 198 3.64 8.18 -14.19
N GLU A 199 4.20 8.12 -15.38
CA GLU A 199 3.47 8.19 -16.64
C GLU A 199 2.49 7.03 -16.79
N LEU A 200 2.96 5.79 -16.52
CA LEU A 200 2.10 4.62 -16.52
C LEU A 200 1.00 4.75 -15.45
N PHE A 201 1.35 5.18 -14.24
CA PHE A 201 0.38 5.36 -13.16
C PHE A 201 -0.76 6.30 -13.56
N ILE A 202 -0.44 7.47 -14.14
CA ILE A 202 -1.43 8.42 -14.65
C ILE A 202 -2.30 7.78 -15.75
N SER A 203 -1.68 7.06 -16.69
CA SER A 203 -2.40 6.34 -17.77
C SER A 203 -3.38 5.30 -17.21
N LEU A 204 -2.96 4.54 -16.16
CA LEU A 204 -3.81 3.54 -15.51
C LEU A 204 -4.99 4.18 -14.78
N ILE A 205 -4.79 5.36 -14.15
CA ILE A 205 -5.89 6.11 -13.52
C ILE A 205 -6.96 6.48 -14.57
N HIS A 206 -6.56 7.04 -15.71
CA HIS A 206 -7.48 7.38 -16.78
C HIS A 206 -8.18 6.15 -17.34
N LYS A 207 -7.42 5.10 -17.68
CA LYS A 207 -7.97 3.83 -18.19
C LYS A 207 -9.01 3.23 -17.23
N ALA A 208 -8.74 3.22 -15.93
CA ALA A 208 -9.68 2.70 -14.93
C ALA A 208 -10.98 3.52 -14.89
N LYS A 209 -10.90 4.85 -14.92
CA LYS A 209 -12.09 5.74 -14.94
C LYS A 209 -12.94 5.56 -16.18
N GLU A 210 -12.33 5.30 -17.35
CA GLU A 210 -13.06 5.01 -18.59
C GLU A 210 -13.81 3.67 -18.54
N ILE A 211 -13.25 2.66 -17.87
CA ILE A 211 -13.89 1.33 -17.77
C ILE A 211 -15.03 1.34 -16.77
N SER A 212 -14.79 1.81 -15.54
CA SER A 212 -15.80 1.80 -14.47
C SER A 212 -15.41 2.68 -13.29
N SER A 213 -16.40 3.37 -12.71
CA SER A 213 -16.24 4.10 -11.44
C SER A 213 -15.95 3.19 -10.22
N LEU A 214 -16.08 1.88 -10.39
CA LEU A 214 -15.84 0.89 -9.33
C LEU A 214 -14.46 0.24 -9.42
N TYR A 215 -13.71 0.50 -10.48
CA TYR A 215 -12.38 -0.07 -10.68
C TYR A 215 -11.39 0.47 -9.65
N THR A 216 -10.53 -0.45 -9.18
CA THR A 216 -9.37 -0.13 -8.35
C THR A 216 -8.10 -0.20 -9.19
N LEU A 217 -6.97 0.26 -8.63
CA LEU A 217 -5.66 0.11 -9.28
C LEU A 217 -5.32 -1.37 -9.49
N ALA A 218 -5.66 -2.23 -8.52
CA ALA A 218 -5.47 -3.67 -8.65
C ALA A 218 -6.30 -4.26 -9.81
N ASP A 219 -7.54 -3.80 -10.01
CA ASP A 219 -8.41 -4.29 -11.08
C ASP A 219 -7.87 -3.95 -12.47
N VAL A 220 -7.44 -2.71 -12.68
CA VAL A 220 -6.92 -2.28 -13.99
C VAL A 220 -5.59 -2.96 -14.32
N ILE A 221 -4.71 -3.17 -13.33
CA ILE A 221 -3.47 -3.93 -13.52
C ILE A 221 -3.77 -5.39 -13.78
N ASN A 222 -4.71 -6.01 -13.05
CA ASN A 222 -5.13 -7.39 -13.25
C ASN A 222 -5.70 -7.62 -14.67
N ALA A 223 -6.47 -6.68 -15.19
CA ALA A 223 -6.93 -6.72 -16.59
C ALA A 223 -5.73 -6.69 -17.55
N GLY A 224 -4.79 -5.75 -17.37
CA GLY A 224 -3.58 -5.67 -18.19
C GLY A 224 -2.69 -6.91 -18.14
N CYS A 225 -2.62 -7.60 -16.98
CA CYS A 225 -1.92 -8.89 -16.87
C CYS A 225 -2.60 -9.99 -17.72
N ARG A 226 -3.94 -10.09 -17.64
CA ARG A 226 -4.71 -11.10 -18.34
C ARG A 226 -4.70 -10.91 -19.86
N ASP A 227 -4.74 -9.66 -20.29
CA ASP A 227 -4.74 -9.30 -21.70
C ASP A 227 -3.32 -9.30 -22.30
N GLY A 228 -2.28 -9.47 -21.47
CA GLY A 228 -0.88 -9.44 -21.88
C GLY A 228 -0.38 -8.08 -22.31
N GLU A 229 -1.06 -7.01 -21.88
CA GLU A 229 -0.69 -5.62 -22.17
C GLU A 229 0.38 -5.07 -21.21
N LEU A 230 0.49 -5.64 -20.00
CA LEU A 230 1.43 -5.22 -18.98
C LEU A 230 2.39 -6.36 -18.58
N ASP A 231 3.69 -6.08 -18.56
CA ASP A 231 4.67 -6.94 -17.89
C ASP A 231 4.70 -6.59 -16.39
N VAL A 232 4.06 -7.43 -15.58
CA VAL A 232 3.98 -7.25 -14.14
C VAL A 232 4.79 -8.31 -13.42
N ARG A 233 5.70 -7.91 -12.53
CA ARG A 233 6.60 -8.82 -11.82
C ARG A 233 6.43 -8.75 -10.32
N GLY A 234 6.46 -9.92 -9.67
CA GLY A 234 6.41 -10.08 -8.23
C GLY A 234 7.81 -10.11 -7.62
N VAL A 235 8.02 -9.34 -6.56
CA VAL A 235 9.21 -9.39 -5.71
C VAL A 235 8.80 -9.93 -4.34
N SER A 236 9.54 -10.93 -3.85
CA SER A 236 9.24 -11.56 -2.55
C SER A 236 9.82 -10.74 -1.40
N HIS A 237 8.96 -10.36 -0.48
CA HIS A 237 9.35 -9.79 0.81
C HIS A 237 9.83 -10.87 1.77
N ARG A 238 10.80 -10.51 2.60
CA ARG A 238 11.30 -11.33 3.71
C ARG A 238 11.26 -10.51 4.99
N GLY A 239 11.01 -11.16 6.11
CA GLY A 239 10.88 -10.52 7.41
C GLY A 239 9.45 -10.62 7.95
N TYR A 240 9.17 -9.87 9.01
CA TYR A 240 7.83 -9.83 9.59
C TYR A 240 6.83 -9.16 8.65
N PHE A 241 5.65 -9.76 8.58
CA PHE A 241 4.54 -9.21 7.81
C PHE A 241 3.21 -9.47 8.53
N ALA A 242 2.42 -8.44 8.73
CA ALA A 242 1.05 -8.54 9.21
C ALA A 242 0.13 -7.62 8.39
N SER A 243 -1.10 -8.07 8.15
CA SER A 243 -2.16 -7.28 7.51
C SER A 243 -3.31 -7.13 8.49
N ILE A 244 -3.71 -5.89 8.76
CA ILE A 244 -4.83 -5.57 9.66
C ILE A 244 -6.11 -5.52 8.84
N THR A 245 -6.85 -6.62 8.84
CA THR A 245 -8.11 -6.76 8.08
C THR A 245 -9.34 -6.85 8.96
N ASP A 246 -9.14 -7.20 10.23
CA ASP A 246 -10.17 -7.33 11.27
C ASP A 246 -9.55 -7.13 12.67
N PHE A 247 -10.39 -7.18 13.70
CA PHE A 247 -9.94 -7.02 15.09
C PHE A 247 -9.00 -8.14 15.53
N LYS A 248 -9.21 -9.37 15.06
CA LYS A 248 -8.35 -10.51 15.40
C LYS A 248 -6.94 -10.30 14.86
N SER A 249 -6.80 -9.96 13.57
CA SER A 249 -5.49 -9.72 12.96
C SER A 249 -4.75 -8.53 13.58
N TYR A 250 -5.48 -7.46 13.97
CA TYR A 250 -4.91 -6.35 14.73
C TYR A 250 -4.39 -6.79 16.11
N HIS A 251 -5.20 -7.55 16.86
CA HIS A 251 -4.80 -8.08 18.16
C HIS A 251 -3.59 -9.01 18.04
N ASP A 252 -3.66 -9.98 17.15
CA ASP A 252 -2.62 -10.97 16.95
C ASP A 252 -1.28 -10.32 16.55
N ALA A 253 -1.30 -9.34 15.65
CA ALA A 253 -0.11 -8.58 15.27
C ALA A 253 0.54 -7.84 16.46
N ASN A 254 -0.26 -7.27 17.38
CA ASN A 254 0.28 -6.66 18.59
C ASN A 254 0.87 -7.71 19.54
N MET A 255 0.23 -8.89 19.66
CA MET A 255 0.68 -9.96 20.55
C MET A 255 1.94 -10.66 20.02
N ASP A 256 2.04 -10.88 18.71
CA ASP A 256 3.23 -11.47 18.08
C ASP A 256 4.51 -10.71 18.39
N LEU A 257 4.44 -9.39 18.41
CA LEU A 257 5.59 -8.50 18.61
C LEU A 257 5.94 -8.26 20.08
N ILE A 258 5.21 -8.83 21.03
CA ILE A 258 5.64 -8.96 22.42
C ILE A 258 6.83 -9.93 22.52
N ASN A 259 6.90 -10.91 21.62
CA ASN A 259 8.06 -11.80 21.53
C ASN A 259 9.25 -11.02 20.92
N ILE A 260 10.33 -10.91 21.70
CA ILE A 260 11.54 -10.17 21.34
C ILE A 260 12.13 -10.66 20.00
N LYS A 261 12.13 -11.98 19.75
CA LYS A 261 12.67 -12.53 18.50
C LYS A 261 11.84 -12.10 17.27
N THR A 262 10.52 -12.09 17.42
CA THR A 262 9.63 -11.62 16.35
C THR A 262 9.78 -10.11 16.14
N ALA A 263 9.88 -9.35 17.23
CA ALA A 263 10.10 -7.92 17.17
C ALA A 263 11.43 -7.56 16.45
N GLN A 264 12.49 -8.31 16.70
CA GLN A 264 13.76 -8.14 15.99
C GLN A 264 13.62 -8.33 14.48
N THR A 265 12.78 -9.23 14.00
CA THR A 265 12.56 -9.42 12.56
C THR A 265 11.81 -8.25 11.88
N LEU A 266 11.20 -7.37 12.66
CA LEU A 266 10.54 -6.15 12.17
C LEU A 266 11.45 -4.93 12.28
N PHE A 267 12.28 -4.83 13.35
CA PHE A 267 13.01 -3.60 13.67
C PHE A 267 14.53 -3.67 13.37
N ASP A 268 15.07 -4.83 13.06
CA ASP A 268 16.46 -5.03 12.57
C ASP A 268 16.52 -5.07 11.05
#